data_9e7285efda4bb6c2289f492b2edc99c1
#
_entry.id   9e7285efda4bb6c2289f492b2edc99c1
#
_cell.length_a   1.000
_cell.length_b   1.000
_cell.length_c   1.000
_cell.angle_alpha   90.00
_cell.angle_beta   90.00
_cell.angle_gamma   90.00
#
_symmetry.space_group_name_H-M   'P 1'
#
loop_
_entity.id
_entity.type
_entity.pdbx_description
1 polymer ?
#
loop_
_entity_poly.entity_id
_entity_poly.type
_entity_poly.pdbx_seq_one_letter_code
_entity_poly.pdbx_strand_id
1 'polypeptide(L)'
;MSDQEQKSVQTHKSYCRFCHAYCALEVEVEDGKVIRVRGDASDPVYGGYTCVKGRQLPDVLNGPERITASLKRNAEGEFEEISTAQALDEIAERLREIIKEHGPQSVASYSGTHAFQNS
;
A
#
# COMPACT_ATOMS: atom_id res chain seq x y z
N MET A 1 -30.33 13.68 -25.93
CA MET A 1 -30.61 12.59 -24.99
C MET A 1 -29.26 12.14 -24.49
N SER A 2 -28.86 12.60 -23.30
CA SER A 2 -27.56 12.30 -22.70
C SER A 2 -27.63 10.91 -22.12
N ASP A 3 -26.87 9.96 -22.67
CA ASP A 3 -26.57 8.69 -22.02
C ASP A 3 -25.85 9.00 -20.70
N GLN A 4 -26.58 8.97 -19.61
CA GLN A 4 -26.00 8.87 -18.28
C GLN A 4 -25.52 7.41 -18.17
N GLU A 5 -24.24 7.21 -18.43
CA GLU A 5 -23.55 5.97 -18.12
C GLU A 5 -23.81 5.66 -16.64
N GLN A 6 -24.62 4.63 -16.41
CA GLN A 6 -25.04 4.23 -15.07
C GLN A 6 -23.82 3.61 -14.40
N LYS A 7 -23.13 4.40 -13.59
CA LYS A 7 -21.97 3.96 -12.78
C LYS A 7 -22.40 2.75 -11.93
N SER A 8 -21.83 1.60 -12.23
CA SER A 8 -22.14 0.37 -11.50
C SER A 8 -21.12 0.16 -10.38
N VAL A 9 -21.61 0.21 -9.13
CA VAL A 9 -20.82 -0.21 -7.97
C VAL A 9 -20.70 -1.73 -7.98
N GLN A 10 -19.47 -2.23 -7.95
CA GLN A 10 -19.18 -3.66 -7.85
C GLN A 10 -18.74 -3.99 -6.44
N THR A 11 -19.24 -5.10 -5.89
CA THR A 11 -18.83 -5.60 -4.57
C THR A 11 -17.95 -6.83 -4.73
N HIS A 12 -16.78 -6.80 -4.10
CA HIS A 12 -15.80 -7.88 -4.11
C HIS A 12 -15.55 -8.40 -2.71
N LYS A 13 -15.31 -9.71 -2.59
CA LYS A 13 -14.83 -10.33 -1.36
C LYS A 13 -13.30 -10.22 -1.30
N SER A 14 -12.77 -9.89 -0.13
CA SER A 14 -11.34 -9.72 0.11
C SER A 14 -11.00 -9.98 1.58
N TYR A 15 -9.79 -9.66 1.99
CA TYR A 15 -9.36 -9.72 3.40
C TYR A 15 -8.43 -8.56 3.74
N CYS A 16 -8.45 -8.16 5.00
CA CYS A 16 -7.61 -7.10 5.52
C CYS A 16 -6.17 -7.58 5.71
N ARG A 17 -5.19 -6.79 5.26
CA ARG A 17 -3.76 -7.09 5.36
C ARG A 17 -3.00 -6.21 6.36
N PHE A 18 -3.68 -5.45 7.21
CA PHE A 18 -3.02 -4.60 8.19
C PHE A 18 -2.38 -5.36 9.37
N CYS A 19 -2.94 -6.51 9.72
CA CYS A 19 -2.43 -7.33 10.82
C CYS A 19 -2.75 -8.81 10.60
N HIS A 20 -2.29 -9.67 11.50
CA HIS A 20 -2.49 -11.13 11.41
C HIS A 20 -3.93 -11.61 11.61
N ALA A 21 -4.88 -10.72 11.89
CA ALA A 21 -6.28 -11.13 12.00
C ALA A 21 -6.88 -11.51 10.65
N TYR A 22 -6.42 -10.91 9.54
CA TYR A 22 -6.94 -11.20 8.18
C TYR A 22 -8.47 -11.14 8.08
N CYS A 23 -9.10 -10.16 8.73
CA CYS A 23 -10.55 -10.03 8.73
C CYS A 23 -11.11 -10.07 7.31
N ALA A 24 -12.14 -10.90 7.08
CA ALA A 24 -12.84 -10.95 5.81
C ALA A 24 -13.56 -9.64 5.52
N LEU A 25 -13.45 -9.15 4.29
CA LEU A 25 -13.95 -7.86 3.86
C LEU A 25 -14.88 -7.96 2.66
N GLU A 26 -15.86 -7.07 2.62
CA GLU A 26 -16.56 -6.67 1.40
C GLU A 26 -16.02 -5.30 0.97
N VAL A 27 -15.63 -5.21 -0.30
CA VAL A 27 -15.03 -4.03 -0.90
C VAL A 27 -15.92 -3.56 -2.04
N GLU A 28 -16.42 -2.33 -1.95
CA GLU A 28 -17.20 -1.69 -3.00
C GLU A 28 -16.28 -0.85 -3.87
N VAL A 29 -16.33 -1.09 -5.18
CA VAL A 29 -15.52 -0.42 -6.19
C VAL A 29 -16.41 0.28 -7.19
N GLU A 30 -16.13 1.55 -7.48
CA GLU A 30 -16.75 2.35 -8.52
C GLU A 30 -15.66 2.98 -9.38
N ASP A 31 -15.74 2.85 -10.69
CA ASP A 31 -14.76 3.39 -11.65
C ASP A 31 -13.30 3.04 -11.30
N GLY A 32 -13.06 1.81 -10.84
CA GLY A 32 -11.72 1.35 -10.44
C GLY A 32 -11.21 1.88 -9.10
N LYS A 33 -12.02 2.66 -8.38
CA LYS A 33 -11.69 3.18 -7.04
C LYS A 33 -12.44 2.43 -5.96
N VAL A 34 -11.75 2.10 -4.89
CA VAL A 34 -12.38 1.56 -3.68
C VAL A 34 -13.10 2.70 -2.98
N ILE A 35 -14.43 2.64 -2.93
CA ILE A 35 -15.27 3.67 -2.32
C ILE A 35 -15.73 3.31 -0.90
N ARG A 36 -15.78 2.01 -0.58
CA ARG A 36 -16.20 1.54 0.73
C ARG A 36 -15.60 0.19 1.06
N VAL A 37 -15.28 0.00 2.34
CA VAL A 37 -14.87 -1.29 2.90
C VAL A 37 -15.64 -1.56 4.18
N ARG A 38 -16.15 -2.78 4.32
CA ARG A 38 -16.81 -3.29 5.53
C ARG A 38 -16.40 -4.73 5.79
N GLY A 39 -16.66 -5.23 7.01
CA GLY A 39 -16.51 -6.65 7.29
C GLY A 39 -17.54 -7.48 6.51
N ASP A 40 -17.14 -8.66 6.06
CA ASP A 40 -18.02 -9.60 5.40
C ASP A 40 -18.93 -10.28 6.43
N ALA A 41 -20.22 -9.92 6.41
CA ALA A 41 -21.20 -10.49 7.33
C ALA A 41 -21.49 -11.99 7.07
N SER A 42 -21.15 -12.50 5.89
CA SER A 42 -21.30 -13.92 5.56
C SER A 42 -20.12 -14.79 6.00
N ASP A 43 -19.02 -14.17 6.44
CA ASP A 43 -17.85 -14.90 6.92
C ASP A 43 -18.14 -15.54 8.29
N PRO A 44 -17.98 -16.87 8.44
CA PRO A 44 -18.36 -17.59 9.67
C PRO A 44 -17.41 -17.33 10.86
N VAL A 45 -16.20 -16.79 10.61
CA VAL A 45 -15.21 -16.51 11.64
C VAL A 45 -15.39 -15.11 12.19
N TYR A 46 -15.52 -14.10 11.31
CA TYR A 46 -15.56 -12.69 11.70
C TYR A 46 -16.95 -12.11 11.81
N GLY A 47 -17.96 -12.73 11.16
CA GLY A 47 -19.37 -12.33 11.26
C GLY A 47 -19.60 -10.84 10.93
N GLY A 48 -18.88 -10.30 9.98
CA GLY A 48 -18.96 -8.89 9.60
C GLY A 48 -18.07 -7.95 10.40
N TYR A 49 -17.25 -8.45 11.34
CA TYR A 49 -16.34 -7.59 12.08
C TYR A 49 -15.10 -7.21 11.25
N THR A 50 -14.77 -5.94 11.27
CA THR A 50 -13.44 -5.41 10.95
C THR A 50 -13.19 -4.13 11.74
N CYS A 51 -11.94 -3.88 12.13
CA CYS A 51 -11.58 -2.70 12.90
C CYS A 51 -11.57 -1.42 12.05
N VAL A 52 -11.37 -0.28 12.69
CA VAL A 52 -11.31 1.03 12.01
C VAL A 52 -10.28 1.07 10.88
N LYS A 53 -9.10 0.44 11.04
CA LYS A 53 -8.05 0.40 10.01
C LYS A 53 -8.54 -0.25 8.71
N GLY A 54 -9.24 -1.39 8.82
CA GLY A 54 -9.83 -2.05 7.65
C GLY A 54 -10.91 -1.20 6.97
N ARG A 55 -11.76 -0.54 7.75
CA ARG A 55 -12.82 0.31 7.21
C ARG A 55 -12.31 1.58 6.52
N GLN A 56 -11.15 2.09 6.94
CA GLN A 56 -10.52 3.29 6.36
C GLN A 56 -9.55 2.99 5.20
N LEU A 57 -9.54 1.76 4.67
CA LEU A 57 -8.77 1.43 3.48
C LEU A 57 -9.02 2.36 2.28
N PRO A 58 -10.26 2.82 2.00
CA PRO A 58 -10.50 3.78 0.92
C PRO A 58 -9.69 5.07 1.07
N ASP A 59 -9.61 5.61 2.28
CA ASP A 59 -8.86 6.85 2.56
C ASP A 59 -7.36 6.65 2.36
N VAL A 60 -6.84 5.49 2.76
CA VAL A 60 -5.42 5.12 2.55
C VAL A 60 -5.09 4.93 1.08
N LEU A 61 -6.00 4.33 0.30
CA LEU A 61 -5.77 4.02 -1.11
C LEU A 61 -5.93 5.24 -2.02
N ASN A 62 -6.92 6.09 -1.72
CA ASN A 62 -7.31 7.23 -2.57
C ASN A 62 -6.81 8.57 -2.02
N GLY A 63 -6.14 8.58 -0.87
CA GLY A 63 -5.66 9.81 -0.22
C GLY A 63 -4.73 10.62 -1.12
N PRO A 64 -4.88 11.95 -1.17
CA PRO A 64 -4.08 12.82 -2.03
C PRO A 64 -2.59 12.83 -1.66
N GLU A 65 -2.27 12.47 -0.41
CA GLU A 65 -0.89 12.40 0.09
C GLU A 65 -0.25 11.03 -0.11
N ARG A 66 -0.94 10.10 -0.78
CA ARG A 66 -0.38 8.79 -1.06
C ARG A 66 0.79 8.89 -2.02
N ILE A 67 1.96 8.45 -1.58
CA ILE A 67 3.16 8.36 -2.43
C ILE A 67 2.94 7.27 -3.48
N THR A 68 2.94 7.66 -4.75
CA THR A 68 2.71 6.76 -5.90
C THR A 68 3.93 6.64 -6.81
N ALA A 69 5.00 7.39 -6.52
CA ALA A 69 6.26 7.37 -7.26
C ALA A 69 7.45 7.33 -6.31
N SER A 70 8.63 6.98 -6.82
CA SER A 70 9.87 7.10 -6.07
C SER A 70 10.25 8.57 -5.92
N LEU A 71 10.62 8.98 -4.72
CA LEU A 71 10.98 10.35 -4.39
C LEU A 71 12.43 10.43 -3.94
N LYS A 72 13.14 11.43 -4.43
CA LYS A 72 14.51 11.76 -4.03
C LYS A 72 14.56 13.19 -3.48
N ARG A 73 15.32 13.38 -2.40
CA ARG A 73 15.55 14.72 -1.86
C ARG A 73 16.63 15.42 -2.67
N ASN A 74 16.33 16.62 -3.18
CA ASN A 74 17.28 17.46 -3.91
C ASN A 74 18.20 18.25 -2.96
N ALA A 75 19.08 19.09 -3.53
CA ALA A 75 20.04 19.88 -2.76
C ALA A 75 19.38 20.93 -1.86
N GLU A 76 18.21 21.41 -2.22
CA GLU A 76 17.40 22.39 -1.49
C GLU A 76 16.59 21.72 -0.37
N GLY A 77 16.58 20.39 -0.31
CA GLY A 77 15.85 19.60 0.69
C GLY A 77 14.43 19.24 0.30
N GLU A 78 13.97 19.62 -0.89
CA GLU A 78 12.66 19.30 -1.43
C GLU A 78 12.65 17.92 -2.07
N PHE A 79 11.47 17.27 -2.11
CA PHE A 79 11.30 16.00 -2.78
C PHE A 79 10.96 16.19 -4.27
N GLU A 80 11.71 15.51 -5.13
CA GLU A 80 11.46 15.41 -6.57
C GLU A 80 11.18 13.96 -6.97
N GLU A 81 10.33 13.78 -7.97
CA GLU A 81 9.99 12.47 -8.50
C GLU A 81 11.12 11.95 -9.40
N ILE A 82 11.52 10.69 -9.16
CA ILE A 82 12.51 9.97 -9.98
C ILE A 82 11.95 8.61 -10.41
N SER A 83 12.55 8.00 -11.43
CA SER A 83 12.16 6.64 -11.81
C SER A 83 12.54 5.62 -10.74
N THR A 84 11.74 4.55 -10.62
CA THR A 84 12.06 3.44 -9.69
C THR A 84 13.40 2.78 -10.04
N ALA A 85 13.75 2.67 -11.32
CA ALA A 85 15.03 2.14 -11.75
C ALA A 85 16.18 2.99 -11.23
N GLN A 86 16.11 4.32 -11.42
CA GLN A 86 17.10 5.24 -10.88
C GLN A 86 17.22 5.14 -9.36
N ALA A 87 16.09 5.08 -8.64
CA ALA A 87 16.09 4.95 -7.18
C ALA A 87 16.82 3.68 -6.72
N LEU A 88 16.56 2.55 -7.37
CA LEU A 88 17.19 1.26 -7.07
C LEU A 88 18.69 1.28 -7.35
N ASP A 89 19.12 1.85 -8.48
CA ASP A 89 20.53 1.94 -8.85
C ASP A 89 21.32 2.80 -7.86
N GLU A 90 20.81 3.97 -7.51
CA GLU A 90 21.46 4.87 -6.55
C GLU A 90 21.53 4.26 -5.14
N ILE A 91 20.45 3.59 -4.68
CA ILE A 91 20.45 2.88 -3.39
C ILE A 91 21.47 1.75 -3.39
N ALA A 92 21.52 0.95 -4.46
CA ALA A 92 22.46 -0.16 -4.56
C ALA A 92 23.92 0.32 -4.58
N GLU A 93 24.20 1.42 -5.28
CA GLU A 93 25.53 2.01 -5.29
C GLU A 93 25.92 2.51 -3.91
N ARG A 94 25.05 3.25 -3.24
CA ARG A 94 25.32 3.77 -1.90
C ARG A 94 25.56 2.65 -0.86
N LEU A 95 24.80 1.56 -0.95
CA LEU A 95 24.99 0.39 -0.08
C LEU A 95 26.35 -0.28 -0.34
N ARG A 96 26.77 -0.42 -1.61
CA ARG A 96 28.10 -0.97 -1.95
C ARG A 96 29.25 -0.12 -1.38
N GLU A 97 29.14 1.21 -1.48
CA GLU A 97 30.13 2.13 -0.91
C GLU A 97 30.24 1.95 0.61
N ILE A 98 29.11 1.94 1.33
CA ILE A 98 29.06 1.76 2.79
C ILE A 98 29.70 0.42 3.19
N ILE A 99 29.34 -0.66 2.50
CA ILE A 99 29.89 -1.99 2.78
C ILE A 99 31.40 -2.01 2.52
N LYS A 100 31.84 -1.38 1.44
CA LYS A 100 33.29 -1.31 1.10
C LYS A 100 34.09 -0.53 2.13
N GLU A 101 33.55 0.57 2.65
CA GLU A 101 34.24 1.45 3.59
C GLU A 101 34.18 0.91 5.04
N HIS A 102 33.04 0.36 5.46
CA HIS A 102 32.75 0.04 6.85
C HIS A 102 32.52 -1.46 7.12
N GLY A 103 32.58 -2.30 6.08
CA GLY A 103 32.31 -3.73 6.16
C GLY A 103 30.82 -4.09 6.12
N PRO A 104 30.48 -5.38 5.90
CA PRO A 104 29.09 -5.83 5.72
C PRO A 104 28.21 -5.64 6.97
N GLN A 105 28.80 -5.57 8.17
CA GLN A 105 28.07 -5.35 9.41
C GLN A 105 27.54 -3.93 9.58
N SER A 106 27.95 -3.00 8.69
CA SER A 106 27.42 -1.63 8.68
C SER A 106 26.01 -1.50 8.15
N VAL A 107 25.48 -2.54 7.51
CA VAL A 107 24.13 -2.57 6.95
C VAL A 107 23.27 -3.57 7.71
N ALA A 108 22.13 -3.10 8.19
CA ALA A 108 21.12 -3.94 8.82
C ALA A 108 19.75 -3.75 8.16
N SER A 109 18.95 -4.79 8.09
CA SER A 109 17.56 -4.72 7.65
C SER A 109 16.60 -5.05 8.78
N TYR A 110 15.51 -4.30 8.85
CA TYR A 110 14.39 -4.61 9.72
C TYR A 110 13.15 -4.91 8.87
N SER A 111 12.64 -6.13 8.98
CA SER A 111 11.44 -6.56 8.25
C SER A 111 10.22 -6.54 9.16
N GLY A 112 9.18 -5.82 8.75
CA GLY A 112 7.90 -5.83 9.45
C GLY A 112 7.19 -7.18 9.33
N THR A 113 6.19 -7.40 10.19
CA THR A 113 5.49 -8.66 10.39
C THR A 113 4.85 -9.26 9.12
N HIS A 114 4.54 -8.43 8.11
CA HIS A 114 3.90 -8.87 6.86
C HIS A 114 4.82 -8.83 5.63
N ALA A 115 6.09 -8.52 5.80
CA ALA A 115 7.03 -8.39 4.68
C ALA A 115 7.14 -9.69 3.85
N PHE A 116 7.07 -10.85 4.50
CA PHE A 116 7.12 -12.17 3.85
C PHE A 116 5.90 -12.52 2.99
N GLN A 117 4.82 -11.75 3.08
CA GLN A 117 3.60 -12.01 2.29
C GLN A 117 3.58 -11.26 0.95
N ASN A 118 4.58 -10.45 0.69
CA ASN A 118 4.70 -9.65 -0.53
C ASN A 118 5.87 -10.12 -1.42
N SER A 119 6.42 -11.30 -1.14
CA SER A 119 7.48 -11.91 -1.94
C SER A 119 6.94 -12.66 -3.14
#